data_59bf85f3393f61ae6f23c42cc70ecea4
#
_entry.id   59bf85f3393f61ae6f23c42cc70ecea4
#
_cell.length_a   1.000
_cell.length_b   1.000
_cell.length_c   1.000
_cell.angle_alpha   90.00
_cell.angle_beta   90.00
_cell.angle_gamma   90.00
#
_symmetry.space_group_name_H-M   'P 1'
#
loop_
_entity.id
_entity.type
_entity.pdbx_description
1 polymer ?
#
loop_
_entity_poly.entity_id
_entity_poly.type
_entity_poly.pdbx_seq_one_letter_code
_entity_poly.pdbx_strand_id
1 'polypeptide(L)' 'MELMACIIGFEALTRPCKVKVYSDSKYLTDAFNKSWVTSWIKNKWVRPKVGPVKNTDLWKRLIKAMEKHQTEFIWVKG' A
#
# COMPACT_ATOMS: atom_id res chain seq x y z
N MET A 1 -13.02 0.92 -3.64
CA MET A 1 -12.05 0.60 -2.58
C MET A 1 -10.73 1.34 -2.84
N GLU A 2 -10.22 2.00 -1.84
CA GLU A 2 -9.00 2.80 -1.92
C GLU A 2 -7.80 2.01 -2.46
N LEU A 3 -7.62 0.80 -1.94
CA LEU A 3 -6.49 -0.04 -2.28
C LEU A 3 -6.49 -0.41 -3.77
N MET A 4 -7.65 -0.76 -4.29
CA MET A 4 -7.78 -1.13 -5.70
C MET A 4 -7.53 0.06 -6.61
N ALA A 5 -8.00 1.25 -6.23
CA ALA A 5 -7.75 2.47 -6.98
C ALA A 5 -6.25 2.77 -7.08
N CYS A 6 -5.52 2.59 -5.99
CA CYS A 6 -4.06 2.76 -5.99
C CYS A 6 -3.38 1.77 -6.93
N ILE A 7 -3.79 0.50 -6.89
CA ILE A 7 -3.22 -0.54 -7.75
C ILE A 7 -3.41 -0.18 -9.22
N ILE A 8 -4.63 0.19 -9.61
CA ILE A 8 -4.94 0.55 -10.99
C ILE A 8 -4.13 1.76 -11.43
N GLY A 9 -4.01 2.77 -10.56
CA GLY A 9 -3.22 3.96 -10.84
C GLY A 9 -1.75 3.64 -11.09
N PHE A 10 -1.14 2.82 -10.24
CA PHE A 10 0.26 2.43 -10.42
C PHE A 10 0.46 1.55 -11.65
N GLU A 11 -0.46 0.64 -11.91
CA GLU A 11 -0.35 -0.25 -13.08
C GLU A 11 -0.51 0.47 -14.41
N ALA A 12 -1.14 1.63 -14.41
CA ALA A 12 -1.27 2.47 -15.61
C ALA A 12 0.03 3.21 -15.95
N LEU A 13 0.97 3.30 -15.03
CA LEU A 13 2.24 3.97 -15.27
C LEU A 13 3.19 3.08 -16.05
N THR A 14 3.69 3.57 -17.18
CA THR A 14 4.56 2.80 -18.07
C THR A 14 6.05 3.02 -17.85
N ARG A 15 6.41 4.00 -17.01
CA ARG A 15 7.81 4.31 -16.68
C ARG A 15 7.95 4.55 -15.19
N PRO A 16 9.18 4.41 -14.66
CA PRO A 16 9.44 4.78 -13.26
C PRO A 16 9.09 6.24 -13.00
N CYS A 17 8.32 6.49 -11.95
CA CYS A 17 7.83 7.83 -11.61
C CYS A 17 7.98 8.09 -10.12
N LYS A 18 8.04 9.37 -9.76
CA LYS A 18 7.84 9.80 -8.38
C LYS A 18 6.35 10.01 -8.20
N VAL A 19 5.74 9.29 -7.28
CA VAL A 19 4.30 9.31 -7.08
C VAL A 19 3.97 9.75 -5.66
N LYS A 20 3.12 10.76 -5.54
CA LYS A 20 2.54 11.15 -4.25
C LYS A 20 1.11 10.69 -4.21
N VAL A 21 0.78 9.87 -3.25
CA VAL A 21 -0.57 9.35 -3.07
C VAL A 21 -1.24 10.11 -1.95
N TYR A 22 -2.26 10.88 -2.29
CA TYR A 22 -3.07 11.60 -1.30
C TYR A 22 -4.30 10.77 -1.01
N SER A 23 -4.52 10.45 0.24
CA SER A 23 -5.66 9.63 0.64
C SER A 23 -6.23 10.10 1.97
N ASP A 24 -7.54 10.03 2.09
CA ASP A 24 -8.23 10.25 3.36
C ASP A 24 -8.29 8.97 4.21
N SER A 25 -7.83 7.85 3.65
CA SER A 25 -7.75 6.59 4.37
C SER A 25 -6.50 6.56 5.23
N LYS A 26 -6.67 6.76 6.53
CA LYS A 26 -5.56 6.68 7.47
C LYS A 26 -4.96 5.26 7.51
N TYR A 27 -5.79 4.26 7.37
CA TYR A 27 -5.35 2.86 7.33
C TYR A 27 -4.35 2.62 6.20
N LEU A 28 -4.67 3.10 4.99
CA LEU A 28 -3.80 2.93 3.84
C LEU A 28 -2.48 3.68 4.01
N THR A 29 -2.53 4.94 4.41
CA THR A 29 -1.32 5.75 4.59
C THR A 29 -0.47 5.23 5.73
N ASP A 30 -1.07 4.83 6.85
CA ASP A 30 -0.33 4.30 7.99
C ASP A 30 0.34 2.96 7.67
N ALA A 31 -0.28 2.13 6.85
CA ALA A 31 0.31 0.86 6.46
C ALA A 31 1.70 1.02 5.84
N PHE A 32 1.90 2.10 5.09
CA PHE A 32 3.19 2.39 4.49
C PHE A 32 4.06 3.30 5.35
N ASN A 33 3.48 4.34 5.94
CA ASN A 33 4.25 5.31 6.73
C ASN A 33 4.74 4.76 8.06
N LYS A 34 4.00 3.83 8.66
CA LYS A 34 4.37 3.18 9.91
C LYS A 34 4.99 1.81 9.72
N SER A 35 5.35 1.47 8.49
CA SER A 35 6.00 0.20 8.14
C SER A 35 5.17 -1.05 8.49
N TRP A 36 3.85 -0.93 8.54
CA TRP A 36 2.99 -2.08 8.79
C TRP A 36 3.13 -3.13 7.69
N VAL A 37 3.23 -2.68 6.43
CA VAL A 37 3.39 -3.58 5.28
C VAL A 37 4.68 -4.37 5.39
N THR A 38 5.79 -3.74 5.76
CA THR A 38 7.07 -4.42 5.98
C THR A 38 6.95 -5.47 7.06
N SER A 39 6.28 -5.14 8.16
CA SER A 39 6.02 -6.07 9.25
C SER A 39 5.17 -7.26 8.80
N TRP A 40 4.14 -7.01 8.01
CA TRP A 40 3.28 -8.08 7.47
C TRP A 40 4.07 -9.03 6.57
N ILE A 41 4.92 -8.51 5.71
CA ILE A 41 5.77 -9.34 4.85
C ILE A 41 6.67 -10.22 5.70
N LYS A 42 7.31 -9.65 6.71
CA LYS A 42 8.20 -10.36 7.62
C LYS A 42 7.47 -11.47 8.39
N ASN A 43 6.20 -11.24 8.74
CA ASN A 43 5.38 -12.19 9.48
C ASN A 43 4.49 -13.06 8.58
N LYS A 44 4.81 -13.17 7.30
CA LYS A 44 4.07 -13.98 6.32
C LYS A 44 2.60 -13.58 6.22
N TRP A 45 2.33 -12.27 6.31
CA TRP A 45 0.98 -11.69 6.19
C TRP A 45 0.02 -12.13 7.31
N VAL A 46 0.57 -12.44 8.47
CA VAL A 46 -0.22 -12.72 9.67
C VAL A 46 0.12 -11.69 10.73
N ARG A 47 -0.89 -11.04 11.28
CA ARG A 47 -0.70 -10.06 12.35
C ARG A 47 -0.73 -10.77 13.70
N PRO A 48 0.28 -10.56 14.57
CA PRO A 48 0.24 -11.15 15.91
C PRO A 48 -1.04 -10.73 16.65
N LYS A 49 -1.67 -11.66 17.31
CA LYS A 49 -2.89 -11.45 18.13
C LYS A 49 -4.15 -11.04 17.35
N VAL A 50 -4.06 -10.80 16.05
CA VAL A 50 -5.20 -10.34 15.24
C VAL A 50 -5.59 -11.37 14.18
N GLY A 51 -4.61 -12.07 13.60
CA GLY A 51 -4.84 -13.06 12.56
C GLY A 51 -4.39 -12.59 11.19
N PRO A 52 -4.78 -13.29 10.12
CA PRO A 52 -4.33 -12.98 8.77
C PRO A 52 -4.71 -11.56 8.34
N VAL A 53 -3.83 -10.94 7.57
CA VAL A 53 -4.10 -9.63 6.96
C VAL A 53 -5.18 -9.78 5.90
N LYS A 54 -6.19 -8.91 5.93
CA LYS A 54 -7.23 -8.91 4.90
C LYS A 54 -6.69 -8.35 3.59
N ASN A 55 -7.24 -8.83 2.47
CA ASN A 55 -6.88 -8.37 1.14
C ASN A 55 -5.39 -8.55 0.82
N THR A 56 -4.80 -9.63 1.32
CA THR A 56 -3.38 -9.92 1.10
C THR A 56 -3.00 -9.89 -0.37
N ASP A 57 -3.84 -10.44 -1.24
CA ASP A 57 -3.59 -10.47 -2.69
C ASP A 57 -3.48 -9.06 -3.26
N LEU A 58 -4.37 -8.16 -2.82
CA LEU A 58 -4.35 -6.77 -3.26
C LEU A 58 -3.10 -6.04 -2.75
N TRP A 59 -2.73 -6.27 -1.50
CA TRP A 59 -1.51 -5.68 -0.94
C TRP A 59 -0.27 -6.11 -1.70
N LYS A 60 -0.16 -7.40 -2.00
CA LYS A 60 0.97 -7.94 -2.77
C LYS A 60 1.03 -7.34 -4.17
N ARG A 61 -0.11 -7.22 -4.83
CA ARG A 61 -0.21 -6.63 -6.16
C ARG A 61 0.20 -5.16 -6.14
N LEU A 62 -0.24 -4.41 -5.14
CA LEU A 62 0.12 -3.00 -4.97
C LEU A 62 1.63 -2.84 -4.77
N ILE A 63 2.22 -3.63 -3.88
CA ILE A 63 3.65 -3.59 -3.62
C ILE A 63 4.45 -3.85 -4.90
N LYS A 64 4.05 -4.85 -5.66
CA LYS A 64 4.70 -5.16 -6.92
C LYS A 64 4.59 -4.02 -7.92
N ALA A 65 3.43 -3.39 -8.01
CA ALA A 65 3.21 -2.26 -8.90
C ALA A 65 4.04 -1.04 -8.50
N MET A 66 4.34 -0.89 -7.20
CA MET A 66 5.11 0.23 -6.67
C MET A 66 6.63 0.07 -6.82
N GLU A 67 7.12 -1.13 -7.06
CA GLU A 67 8.57 -1.42 -7.04
C GLU A 67 9.39 -0.52 -7.95
N LYS A 68 8.84 -0.14 -9.09
CA LYS A 68 9.53 0.68 -10.09
C LYS A 68 9.42 2.18 -9.83
N HIS A 69 8.67 2.57 -8.81
CA HIS A 69 8.34 3.97 -8.55
C HIS A 69 8.81 4.41 -7.17
N GLN A 70 9.11 5.69 -7.04
CA GLN A 70 9.30 6.30 -5.73
C GLN A 70 7.94 6.80 -5.26
N THR A 71 7.47 6.28 -4.13
CA THR A 71 6.13 6.53 -3.65
C THR A 71 6.14 7.17 -2.28
N GLU A 72 5.31 8.20 -2.12
CA GLU A 72 5.07 8.85 -0.84
C GLU A 72 3.57 8.84 -0.58
N PHE A 73 3.17 8.37 0.59
CA PHE A 73 1.77 8.36 1.00
C PHE A 73 1.51 9.53 1.93
N ILE A 74 0.53 10.35 1.59
CA ILE A 74 0.19 11.56 2.32
C ILE A 74 -1.27 11.45 2.77
N TRP A 75 -1.48 11.48 4.09
CA TRP A 75 -2.83 11.48 4.62
C TRP A 75 -3.40 12.90 4.55
N VAL A 76 -4.60 13.02 4.02
CA VAL A 76 -5.35 14.27 3.99
C VAL A 76 -6.64 14.08 4.74
N LYS A 77 -7.01 15.08 5.53
CA LYS A 77 -8.24 15.03 6.30
C LYS A 77 -9.42 15.20 5.34
N GLY A 78 -10.21 14.16 5.26
CA GLY A 78 -11.39 14.15 4.40
C GLY A 78 -12.58 14.87 4.98
#